data_f1c478677e15a2820be5f6567cb6e1b5
#
_entry.id   f1c478677e15a2820be5f6567cb6e1b5
#
_cell.length_a   1.000
_cell.length_b   1.000
_cell.length_c   1.000
_cell.angle_alpha   90.00
_cell.angle_beta   90.00
_cell.angle_gamma   90.00
#
_symmetry.space_group_name_H-M   'P 1'
#
loop_
_entity.id
_entity.type
_entity.pdbx_description
1 polymer ?
#
loop_
_entity_poly.entity_id
_entity_poly.type
_entity_poly.pdbx_seq_one_letter_code
_entity_poly.pdbx_strand_id
1 'polypeptide(L)'
;MRHGRTDWNDIPRLQGHTDIPLNASGIKMAEEAAERYRDVHFDIVFCSPLKRAAMTAEILLKGRNIPVIYDDRLEEMNFGIYEGTENYFDDPACPVNIFFTSPETYHEAPPGGESIDDLMNRTGEFLNEKVRPFLEGGKD
;
A
#
# COMPACT_ATOMS: atom_id res chain seq x y z
N MET A 1 2.34 7.97 -0.43
CA MET A 1 3.60 7.47 -1.08
C MET A 1 3.50 5.96 -1.27
N ARG A 2 3.96 5.41 -2.40
CA ARG A 2 4.03 3.95 -2.62
C ARG A 2 5.27 3.36 -1.96
N HIS A 3 5.20 2.12 -1.48
CA HIS A 3 6.33 1.36 -0.95
C HIS A 3 7.44 1.12 -1.99
N GLY A 4 8.66 0.83 -1.55
CA GLY A 4 9.78 0.41 -2.39
C GLY A 4 9.57 -0.97 -3.02
N ARG A 5 10.51 -1.42 -3.86
CA ARG A 5 10.42 -2.72 -4.56
C ARG A 5 10.53 -3.91 -3.61
N THR A 6 9.84 -4.97 -3.98
CA THR A 6 9.92 -6.30 -3.36
C THR A 6 10.36 -7.32 -4.40
N ASP A 7 10.73 -8.53 -4.00
CA ASP A 7 11.06 -9.61 -4.96
C ASP A 7 9.87 -9.94 -5.86
N TRP A 8 8.63 -9.80 -5.35
CA TRP A 8 7.42 -10.03 -6.13
C TRP A 8 7.12 -8.92 -7.15
N ASN A 9 7.72 -7.74 -7.02
CA ASN A 9 7.69 -6.73 -8.08
C ASN A 9 8.69 -7.03 -9.20
N ASP A 10 9.81 -7.71 -8.90
CA ASP A 10 10.83 -8.05 -9.88
C ASP A 10 10.40 -9.23 -10.77
N ILE A 11 9.68 -10.19 -10.20
CA ILE A 11 8.92 -11.20 -10.91
C ILE A 11 7.45 -10.79 -10.83
N PRO A 12 6.78 -10.30 -11.89
CA PRO A 12 5.43 -9.72 -11.81
C PRO A 12 4.42 -10.64 -11.14
N ARG A 13 4.45 -10.69 -9.79
CA ARG A 13 3.64 -11.56 -8.95
C ARG A 13 2.72 -10.72 -8.07
N LEU A 14 1.45 -11.06 -8.04
CA LEU A 14 0.41 -10.35 -7.32
C LEU A 14 0.63 -10.44 -5.80
N GLN A 15 0.77 -9.31 -5.11
CA GLN A 15 1.09 -9.27 -3.69
C GLN A 15 -0.13 -9.23 -2.78
N GLY A 16 -0.98 -8.21 -2.92
CA GLY A 16 -2.14 -8.02 -2.04
C GLY A 16 -1.77 -7.94 -0.56
N HIS A 17 -2.40 -8.74 0.29
CA HIS A 17 -2.12 -8.86 1.71
C HIS A 17 -0.93 -9.77 2.03
N THR A 18 -0.43 -10.56 1.08
CA THR A 18 0.79 -11.35 1.28
C THR A 18 1.95 -10.44 1.68
N ASP A 19 2.54 -10.72 2.83
CA ASP A 19 3.44 -9.79 3.52
C ASP A 19 4.90 -9.97 3.09
N ILE A 20 5.21 -9.48 1.89
CA ILE A 20 6.54 -9.51 1.29
C ILE A 20 7.34 -8.26 1.71
N PRO A 21 8.56 -8.40 2.25
CA PRO A 21 9.42 -7.28 2.63
C PRO A 21 10.02 -6.57 1.40
N LEU A 22 10.63 -5.41 1.63
CA LEU A 22 11.47 -4.76 0.62
C LEU A 22 12.67 -5.64 0.26
N ASN A 23 13.04 -5.65 -1.01
CA ASN A 23 14.34 -6.17 -1.45
C ASN A 23 15.42 -5.07 -1.39
N ALA A 24 16.65 -5.42 -1.75
CA ALA A 24 17.78 -4.48 -1.72
C ALA A 24 17.53 -3.22 -2.60
N SER A 25 16.89 -3.38 -3.75
CA SER A 25 16.50 -2.25 -4.62
C SER A 25 15.44 -1.37 -3.95
N GLY A 26 14.45 -1.98 -3.30
CA GLY A 26 13.40 -1.25 -2.56
C GLY A 26 13.95 -0.47 -1.38
N ILE A 27 14.91 -1.03 -0.64
CA ILE A 27 15.61 -0.33 0.44
C ILE A 27 16.33 0.90 -0.11
N LYS A 28 17.11 0.73 -1.18
CA LYS A 28 17.80 1.85 -1.84
C LYS A 28 16.84 2.95 -2.30
N MET A 29 15.72 2.57 -2.91
CA MET A 29 14.68 3.54 -3.31
C MET A 29 14.12 4.32 -2.11
N ALA A 30 13.93 3.67 -0.98
CA ALA A 30 13.45 4.32 0.24
C ALA A 30 14.51 5.27 0.83
N GLU A 31 15.80 4.91 0.78
CA GLU A 31 16.92 5.78 1.20
C GLU A 31 17.06 7.01 0.30
N GLU A 32 16.94 6.85 -1.01
CA GLU A 32 16.94 7.97 -1.97
C GLU A 32 15.73 8.90 -1.75
N ALA A 33 14.58 8.34 -1.42
CA ALA A 33 13.41 9.12 -1.05
C ALA A 33 13.62 9.87 0.29
N ALA A 34 14.25 9.25 1.27
CA ALA A 34 14.58 9.90 2.55
C ALA A 34 15.46 11.15 2.34
N GLU A 35 16.47 11.05 1.48
CA GLU A 35 17.28 12.22 1.10
C GLU A 35 16.46 13.30 0.40
N ARG A 36 15.62 12.93 -0.56
CA ARG A 36 14.78 13.86 -1.32
C ARG A 36 13.79 14.63 -0.45
N TYR A 37 13.22 13.96 0.55
CA TYR A 37 12.19 14.53 1.44
C TYR A 37 12.75 14.95 2.81
N ARG A 38 14.08 15.02 2.98
CA ARG A 38 14.73 15.35 4.24
C ARG A 38 14.22 16.67 4.85
N ASP A 39 14.05 17.70 4.03
CA ASP A 39 13.66 19.03 4.46
C ASP A 39 12.14 19.29 4.40
N VAL A 40 11.37 18.26 4.02
CA VAL A 40 9.90 18.36 4.01
C VAL A 40 9.38 18.08 5.42
N HIS A 41 8.58 18.99 5.94
CA HIS A 41 7.93 18.82 7.24
C HIS A 41 6.71 17.91 7.12
N PHE A 42 6.55 17.01 8.07
CA PHE A 42 5.36 16.19 8.28
C PHE A 42 4.98 16.20 9.76
N ASP A 43 3.73 16.47 10.09
CA ASP A 43 3.21 16.39 11.45
C ASP A 43 2.95 14.96 11.89
N ILE A 44 2.55 14.10 10.96
CA ILE A 44 2.18 12.71 11.21
C ILE A 44 2.33 11.87 9.94
N VAL A 45 2.55 10.58 10.13
CA VAL A 45 2.53 9.59 9.03
C VAL A 45 1.54 8.49 9.38
N PHE A 46 0.61 8.24 8.46
CA PHE A 46 -0.23 7.06 8.47
C PHE A 46 0.35 6.01 7.53
N CYS A 47 0.44 4.77 7.97
CA CYS A 47 1.12 3.73 7.24
C CYS A 47 0.35 2.40 7.31
N SER A 48 0.35 1.66 6.21
CA SER A 48 -0.04 0.26 6.20
C SER A 48 0.92 -0.56 7.07
N PRO A 49 0.44 -1.55 7.85
CA PRO A 49 1.30 -2.42 8.65
C PRO A 49 2.08 -3.45 7.82
N LEU A 50 1.77 -3.63 6.54
CA LEU A 50 2.50 -4.55 5.67
C LEU A 50 3.99 -4.20 5.62
N LYS A 51 4.87 -5.20 5.75
CA LYS A 51 6.33 -5.03 5.87
C LYS A 51 6.91 -4.08 4.82
N ARG A 52 6.53 -4.23 3.56
CA ARG A 52 7.03 -3.35 2.48
C ARG A 52 6.71 -1.88 2.71
N ALA A 53 5.52 -1.58 3.26
CA ALA A 53 5.11 -0.21 3.57
C ALA A 53 5.79 0.30 4.86
N ALA A 54 5.76 -0.51 5.92
CA ALA A 54 6.39 -0.19 7.20
C ALA A 54 7.89 0.07 7.04
N MET A 55 8.62 -0.83 6.38
CA MET A 55 10.06 -0.65 6.10
C MET A 55 10.34 0.62 5.29
N THR A 56 9.50 0.92 4.29
CA THR A 56 9.64 2.17 3.52
C THR A 56 9.48 3.40 4.42
N ALA A 57 8.46 3.41 5.28
CA ALA A 57 8.23 4.51 6.21
C ALA A 57 9.36 4.64 7.24
N GLU A 58 9.84 3.54 7.82
CA GLU A 58 10.93 3.52 8.78
C GLU A 58 12.23 4.10 8.19
N ILE A 59 12.57 3.70 6.96
CA ILE A 59 13.75 4.21 6.26
C ILE A 59 13.59 5.71 5.95
N LEU A 60 12.43 6.10 5.40
CA LEU A 60 12.13 7.49 5.04
C LEU A 60 12.22 8.45 6.24
N LEU A 61 11.80 7.98 7.42
CA LEU A 61 11.70 8.77 8.63
C LEU A 61 12.88 8.58 9.59
N LYS A 62 13.89 7.83 9.20
CA LYS A 62 15.05 7.54 10.03
C LYS A 62 15.70 8.83 10.58
N GLY A 63 15.81 8.92 11.90
CA GLY A 63 16.37 10.08 12.59
C GLY A 63 15.43 11.29 12.72
N ARG A 64 14.16 11.15 12.29
CA ARG A 64 13.12 12.17 12.43
C ARG A 64 12.16 11.79 13.56
N ASN A 65 11.78 12.76 14.36
CA ASN A 65 10.81 12.54 15.45
C ASN A 65 9.38 12.82 14.96
N ILE A 66 8.89 11.96 14.04
CA ILE A 66 7.56 12.07 13.45
C ILE A 66 6.74 10.86 13.91
N PRO A 67 5.54 11.03 14.48
CA PRO A 67 4.69 9.92 14.87
C PRO A 67 4.21 9.14 13.65
N VAL A 68 4.31 7.81 13.72
CA VAL A 68 3.78 6.89 12.71
C VAL A 68 2.62 6.12 13.31
N ILE A 69 1.47 6.16 12.66
CA ILE A 69 0.28 5.40 13.04
C ILE A 69 0.03 4.35 11.98
N TYR A 70 0.07 3.08 12.38
CA TYR A 70 -0.28 1.95 11.51
C TYR A 70 -1.78 1.69 11.57
N ASP A 71 -2.39 1.44 10.42
CA ASP A 71 -3.82 1.15 10.31
C ASP A 71 -4.05 0.12 9.19
N ASP A 72 -4.70 -1.00 9.53
CA ASP A 72 -4.97 -2.11 8.61
C ASP A 72 -5.82 -1.67 7.41
N ARG A 73 -6.64 -0.62 7.58
CA ARG A 73 -7.44 -0.04 6.49
C ARG A 73 -6.60 0.59 5.37
N LEU A 74 -5.28 0.73 5.57
CA LEU A 74 -4.31 1.19 4.56
C LEU A 74 -3.59 0.05 3.85
N GLU A 75 -3.93 -1.19 4.15
CA GLU A 75 -3.37 -2.33 3.43
C GLU A 75 -3.79 -2.30 1.95
N GLU A 76 -2.99 -2.95 1.10
CA GLU A 76 -3.30 -3.15 -0.31
C GLU A 76 -4.60 -3.94 -0.46
N MET A 77 -5.20 -3.94 -1.65
CA MET A 77 -6.31 -4.81 -2.01
C MET A 77 -5.99 -6.26 -1.67
N ASN A 78 -6.92 -6.93 -0.97
CA ASN A 78 -6.80 -8.36 -0.70
C ASN A 78 -7.30 -9.17 -1.90
N PHE A 79 -6.40 -9.86 -2.59
CA PHE A 79 -6.75 -10.68 -3.76
C PHE A 79 -6.99 -12.16 -3.40
N GLY A 80 -6.99 -12.51 -2.11
CA GLY A 80 -7.32 -13.84 -1.62
C GLY A 80 -6.47 -14.94 -2.25
N ILE A 81 -7.15 -15.96 -2.77
CA ILE A 81 -6.48 -17.14 -3.39
C ILE A 81 -5.63 -16.80 -4.63
N TYR A 82 -5.80 -15.64 -5.22
CA TYR A 82 -5.02 -15.23 -6.40
C TYR A 82 -3.70 -14.54 -6.06
N GLU A 83 -3.42 -14.27 -4.79
CA GLU A 83 -2.12 -13.75 -4.38
C GLU A 83 -1.01 -14.76 -4.73
N GLY A 84 0.11 -14.25 -5.23
CA GLY A 84 1.20 -15.08 -5.74
C GLY A 84 1.06 -15.47 -7.22
N THR A 85 -0.06 -15.14 -7.89
CA THR A 85 -0.21 -15.37 -9.34
C THR A 85 0.78 -14.52 -10.13
N GLU A 86 1.48 -15.15 -11.07
CA GLU A 86 2.37 -14.47 -12.02
C GLU A 86 1.60 -14.03 -13.27
N ASN A 87 2.09 -13.00 -13.94
CA ASN A 87 1.55 -12.46 -15.19
C ASN A 87 0.06 -12.03 -15.12
N TYR A 88 -0.44 -11.77 -13.92
CA TYR A 88 -1.83 -11.41 -13.64
C TYR A 88 -2.32 -10.21 -14.43
N PHE A 89 -1.42 -9.29 -14.77
CA PHE A 89 -1.74 -8.04 -15.47
C PHE A 89 -1.95 -8.27 -16.97
N ASP A 90 -1.14 -9.14 -17.58
CA ASP A 90 -1.14 -9.39 -19.02
C ASP A 90 -2.02 -10.59 -19.42
N ASP A 91 -2.52 -11.36 -18.46
CA ASP A 91 -3.37 -12.53 -18.71
C ASP A 91 -4.87 -12.20 -18.53
N PRO A 92 -5.63 -12.03 -19.62
CA PRO A 92 -7.08 -11.78 -19.55
C PRO A 92 -7.87 -12.93 -18.91
N ALA A 93 -7.31 -14.13 -18.85
CA ALA A 93 -7.93 -15.29 -18.19
C ALA A 93 -7.75 -15.26 -16.67
N CYS A 94 -6.85 -14.45 -16.15
CA CYS A 94 -6.68 -14.26 -14.71
C CYS A 94 -7.87 -13.47 -14.15
N PRO A 95 -8.65 -14.02 -13.20
CA PRO A 95 -9.87 -13.37 -12.70
C PRO A 95 -9.63 -11.99 -12.08
N VAL A 96 -8.44 -11.73 -11.54
CA VAL A 96 -8.08 -10.43 -10.96
C VAL A 96 -7.58 -9.41 -11.98
N ASN A 97 -7.39 -9.80 -13.24
CA ASN A 97 -6.98 -8.88 -14.32
C ASN A 97 -7.96 -7.71 -14.45
N ILE A 98 -9.25 -7.97 -14.28
CA ILE A 98 -10.30 -6.97 -14.38
C ILE A 98 -10.15 -5.83 -13.36
N PHE A 99 -9.58 -6.09 -12.19
CA PHE A 99 -9.28 -5.05 -11.20
C PHE A 99 -8.31 -3.98 -11.76
N PHE A 100 -7.42 -4.38 -12.65
CA PHE A 100 -6.42 -3.49 -13.25
C PHE A 100 -6.87 -2.87 -14.57
N THR A 101 -7.78 -3.51 -15.28
CA THR A 101 -8.23 -3.09 -16.62
C THR A 101 -9.58 -2.38 -16.61
N SER A 102 -10.49 -2.76 -15.70
CA SER A 102 -11.84 -2.21 -15.55
C SER A 102 -12.29 -2.28 -14.08
N PRO A 103 -11.59 -1.57 -13.16
CA PRO A 103 -11.82 -1.69 -11.71
C PRO A 103 -13.27 -1.36 -11.31
N GLU A 104 -13.95 -0.51 -12.06
CA GLU A 104 -15.36 -0.16 -11.85
C GLU A 104 -16.33 -1.35 -12.00
N THR A 105 -15.87 -2.48 -12.51
CA THR A 105 -16.65 -3.71 -12.66
C THR A 105 -16.25 -4.81 -11.65
N TYR A 106 -15.26 -4.55 -10.78
CA TYR A 106 -14.74 -5.53 -9.83
C TYR A 106 -15.50 -5.49 -8.50
N HIS A 107 -16.79 -5.87 -8.54
CA HIS A 107 -17.68 -5.86 -7.37
C HIS A 107 -17.72 -7.18 -6.62
N GLU A 108 -17.31 -8.29 -7.23
CA GLU A 108 -17.27 -9.60 -6.60
C GLU A 108 -15.90 -9.84 -5.97
N ALA A 109 -15.88 -10.12 -4.66
CA ALA A 109 -14.66 -10.47 -3.96
C ALA A 109 -14.17 -11.86 -4.41
N PRO A 110 -12.85 -12.03 -4.65
CA PRO A 110 -12.30 -13.36 -4.85
C PRO A 110 -12.35 -14.16 -3.54
N PRO A 111 -12.34 -15.50 -3.59
CA PRO A 111 -12.32 -16.31 -2.37
C PRO A 111 -11.18 -15.90 -1.43
N GLY A 112 -11.52 -15.53 -0.20
CA GLY A 112 -10.57 -15.05 0.81
C GLY A 112 -10.04 -13.63 0.58
N GLY A 113 -10.59 -12.90 -0.40
CA GLY A 113 -10.21 -11.53 -0.73
C GLY A 113 -11.33 -10.52 -0.48
N GLU A 114 -11.19 -9.33 -1.07
CA GLU A 114 -12.15 -8.22 -0.98
C GLU A 114 -12.56 -7.70 -2.37
N SER A 115 -13.75 -7.09 -2.45
CA SER A 115 -14.23 -6.35 -3.63
C SER A 115 -13.67 -4.93 -3.66
N ILE A 116 -13.85 -4.23 -4.78
CA ILE A 116 -13.53 -2.80 -4.85
C ILE A 116 -14.38 -1.99 -3.87
N ASP A 117 -15.62 -2.40 -3.63
CA ASP A 117 -16.53 -1.72 -2.71
C ASP A 117 -16.03 -1.87 -1.26
N ASP A 118 -15.52 -3.05 -0.86
CA ASP A 118 -14.91 -3.27 0.46
C ASP A 118 -13.68 -2.38 0.64
N LEU A 119 -12.79 -2.32 -0.36
CA LEU A 119 -11.61 -1.45 -0.37
C LEU A 119 -12.01 0.02 -0.21
N MET A 120 -12.98 0.48 -0.99
CA MET A 120 -13.46 1.87 -0.96
C MET A 120 -14.09 2.21 0.39
N ASN A 121 -14.85 1.29 0.98
CA ASN A 121 -15.48 1.49 2.28
C ASN A 121 -14.44 1.64 3.38
N ARG A 122 -13.49 0.68 3.52
CA ARG A 122 -12.48 0.74 4.59
C ARG A 122 -11.54 1.95 4.48
N THR A 123 -11.14 2.29 3.25
CA THR A 123 -10.29 3.46 3.02
C THR A 123 -11.05 4.77 3.23
N GLY A 124 -12.33 4.82 2.88
CA GLY A 124 -13.22 5.95 3.14
C GLY A 124 -13.46 6.18 4.64
N GLU A 125 -13.66 5.11 5.41
CA GLU A 125 -13.75 5.18 6.88
C GLU A 125 -12.45 5.74 7.46
N PHE A 126 -11.30 5.22 7.05
CA PHE A 126 -10.00 5.73 7.49
C PHE A 126 -9.85 7.22 7.18
N LEU A 127 -10.17 7.66 5.97
CA LEU A 127 -10.09 9.06 5.55
C LEU A 127 -10.94 9.95 6.47
N ASN A 128 -12.19 9.54 6.74
CA ASN A 128 -13.12 10.32 7.55
C ASN A 128 -12.72 10.38 9.03
N GLU A 129 -12.26 9.27 9.58
CA GLU A 129 -11.97 9.16 11.03
C GLU A 129 -10.57 9.67 11.39
N LYS A 130 -9.59 9.49 10.52
CA LYS A 130 -8.19 9.76 10.85
C LYS A 130 -7.63 10.97 10.11
N VAL A 131 -7.86 11.10 8.80
CA VAL A 131 -7.21 12.14 8.00
C VAL A 131 -7.93 13.48 8.08
N ARG A 132 -9.25 13.49 7.86
CA ARG A 132 -10.02 14.74 7.88
C ARG A 132 -9.87 15.57 9.16
N PRO A 133 -9.92 14.99 10.38
CA PRO A 133 -9.74 15.76 11.61
C PRO A 133 -8.37 16.44 11.71
N PHE A 134 -7.29 15.81 11.13
CA PHE A 134 -5.98 16.42 11.08
C PHE A 134 -5.93 17.60 10.12
N LEU A 135 -6.49 17.45 8.91
CA LEU A 135 -6.53 18.52 7.91
C LEU A 135 -7.37 19.71 8.38
N GLU A 136 -8.52 19.45 9.00
CA GLU A 136 -9.38 20.48 9.59
C GLU A 136 -8.68 21.21 10.76
N GLY A 137 -7.78 20.53 11.47
CA GLY A 137 -6.92 21.10 12.51
C GLY A 137 -5.71 21.87 11.98
N GLY A 138 -5.53 22.01 10.65
CA GLY A 138 -4.42 22.74 10.03
C GLY A 138 -3.08 22.03 10.15
N LYS A 139 -3.08 20.69 10.19
CA LYS A 139 -1.86 19.84 10.23
C LYS A 139 -1.62 19.16 8.88
N ASP A 140 -0.35 18.91 8.60
CA ASP A 140 0.14 18.28 7.36
C ASP A 140 0.66 16.84 7.61
#